data_748839439c54cfcdd2e6b11b96fa46ef
#
_entry.id   748839439c54cfcdd2e6b11b96fa46ef
#
_cell.length_a   1.000
_cell.length_b   1.000
_cell.length_c   1.000
_cell.angle_alpha   90.00
_cell.angle_beta   90.00
_cell.angle_gamma   90.00
#
_symmetry.space_group_name_H-M   'P 1'
#
loop_
_entity.id
_entity.type
_entity.pdbx_description
1 polymer ?
#
loop_
_entity_poly.entity_id
_entity_poly.type
_entity_poly.pdbx_seq_one_letter_code
_entity_poly.pdbx_strand_id
1 'polypeptide(L)'
;MTNHSTEIMNQATLDFIRQHQDDDVRQLAFLGSKYPEVDMPFALDQIRGRKMARVKLPRWASIDGIIYPPHISMEQCSSEQTALYKAELAARLLGLSPSSSENGEEKEKESENASNLHLSEICEFAGKGTVDSEFAKNEATCKKQQILTEVDRNVNEIKEEPHEGDFSEETGFVDLTGGFGVDFSYIASRLGVKSMYVERQAHLCEAAKENFGRLGLKNAIVKNGDGIEVLHSFASKKEAAASDSLGITEDQSQSLLKTNLGLKLIFIDPARRDDAGNKVVSLKDCTPDVTLLQEEMLSKADYVIIKLSPMLDWHRAVSELNCVQEVHIISVNNECKELLLVLSARNMGGKVGSNSFPVRNDGSVLPSAEDSGHIEDAADAGNLRIYCINDIQSFVCDEMEMEESSVRIAQPVLEEMQYLYEPNASLMKAGCFGVLSERYGARMLSKNSHLFVNRDLIAAFPGRSFRIIAISSFNKKELKRHLSGITKANVATRNFPLSVAELRKRLKLKDGGETYIFATTLSDESHVLMITEKA
;
A
#
# COMPACT_ATOMS: atom_id res chain seq x y z
N MET A 1 -6.86 31.47 -29.84
CA MET A 1 -7.24 30.26 -29.11
C MET A 1 -6.81 29.12 -29.98
N THR A 2 -5.58 28.70 -29.81
CA THR A 2 -4.88 27.73 -30.68
C THR A 2 -5.17 26.34 -30.18
N ASN A 3 -5.75 25.51 -31.02
CA ASN A 3 -5.92 24.08 -30.85
C ASN A 3 -4.54 23.43 -30.61
N HIS A 4 -4.23 23.08 -29.37
CA HIS A 4 -3.13 22.15 -29.05
C HIS A 4 -3.72 20.75 -28.89
N SER A 5 -4.34 20.25 -29.93
CA SER A 5 -4.67 18.83 -30.09
C SER A 5 -3.42 18.14 -30.62
N THR A 6 -2.89 17.18 -29.83
CA THR A 6 -2.10 16.02 -30.28
C THR A 6 -1.17 16.28 -31.48
N GLU A 7 -0.27 17.26 -31.40
CA GLU A 7 0.94 17.20 -32.20
C GLU A 7 1.81 16.09 -31.61
N ILE A 8 1.81 14.96 -32.31
CA ILE A 8 2.79 13.89 -32.23
C ILE A 8 4.13 14.51 -31.84
N MET A 9 4.71 14.12 -30.70
CA MET A 9 6.05 14.52 -30.27
C MET A 9 6.96 14.59 -31.49
N ASN A 10 7.57 15.74 -31.75
CA ASN A 10 8.41 15.87 -32.93
C ASN A 10 9.58 14.89 -32.82
N GLN A 11 10.01 14.35 -33.96
CA GLN A 11 11.06 13.31 -34.03
C GLN A 11 12.38 13.75 -33.35
N ALA A 12 12.72 15.05 -33.45
CA ALA A 12 13.92 15.61 -32.84
C ALA A 12 13.89 15.50 -31.31
N THR A 13 12.74 15.74 -30.69
CA THR A 13 12.55 15.57 -29.23
C THR A 13 12.68 14.11 -28.82
N LEU A 14 12.07 13.18 -29.57
CA LEU A 14 12.19 11.74 -29.30
C LEU A 14 13.64 11.24 -29.43
N ASP A 15 14.32 11.66 -30.46
CA ASP A 15 15.73 11.27 -30.71
C ASP A 15 16.65 11.85 -29.63
N PHE A 16 16.39 13.09 -29.18
CA PHE A 16 17.11 13.70 -28.06
C PHE A 16 16.90 12.90 -26.76
N ILE A 17 15.65 12.51 -26.43
CA ILE A 17 15.34 11.70 -25.25
C ILE A 17 16.08 10.36 -25.29
N ARG A 18 16.06 9.66 -26.45
CA ARG A 18 16.75 8.38 -26.62
C ARG A 18 18.26 8.51 -26.46
N GLN A 19 18.86 9.55 -27.09
CA GLN A 19 20.30 9.78 -27.04
C GLN A 19 20.80 10.12 -25.63
N HIS A 20 19.99 10.87 -24.85
CA HIS A 20 20.38 11.45 -23.57
C HIS A 20 19.71 10.82 -22.35
N GLN A 21 19.09 9.65 -22.50
CA GLN A 21 18.28 9.00 -21.44
C GLN A 21 19.03 8.73 -20.12
N ASP A 22 20.37 8.63 -20.18
CA ASP A 22 21.22 8.33 -19.03
C ASP A 22 22.03 9.54 -18.54
N ASP A 23 22.00 10.68 -19.28
CA ASP A 23 22.76 11.88 -18.97
C ASP A 23 22.16 12.67 -17.80
N ASP A 24 22.98 13.50 -17.15
CA ASP A 24 22.51 14.37 -16.06
C ASP A 24 21.57 15.46 -16.60
N VAL A 25 20.31 15.41 -16.16
CA VAL A 25 19.25 16.36 -16.55
C VAL A 25 19.65 17.82 -16.29
N ARG A 26 20.46 18.09 -15.26
CA ARG A 26 20.93 19.46 -14.96
C ARG A 26 21.88 19.96 -16.03
N GLN A 27 22.74 19.10 -16.56
CA GLN A 27 23.66 19.46 -17.64
C GLN A 27 22.92 19.62 -18.96
N LEU A 28 21.94 18.74 -19.24
CA LEU A 28 21.10 18.83 -20.44
C LEU A 28 20.31 20.14 -20.52
N ALA A 29 19.85 20.67 -19.39
CA ALA A 29 19.10 21.93 -19.35
C ALA A 29 19.88 23.13 -19.96
N PHE A 30 21.22 23.10 -19.92
CA PHE A 30 22.06 24.14 -20.53
C PHE A 30 22.24 23.96 -22.06
N LEU A 31 21.79 22.86 -22.63
CA LEU A 31 21.94 22.58 -24.04
C LEU A 31 20.76 23.10 -24.91
N GLY A 32 19.73 23.70 -24.31
CA GLY A 32 18.53 24.14 -25.02
C GLY A 32 18.79 25.02 -26.24
N SER A 33 19.76 25.93 -26.17
CA SER A 33 20.12 26.80 -27.29
C SER A 33 20.81 26.06 -28.49
N LYS A 34 21.32 24.85 -28.27
CA LYS A 34 21.95 24.01 -29.30
C LYS A 34 20.94 23.13 -30.05
N TYR A 35 19.76 22.94 -29.50
CA TYR A 35 18.70 22.09 -30.04
C TYR A 35 17.36 22.85 -30.11
N PRO A 36 17.25 23.88 -30.96
CA PRO A 36 16.08 24.74 -31.00
C PRO A 36 14.78 24.03 -31.45
N GLU A 37 14.91 22.87 -32.10
CA GLU A 37 13.81 22.03 -32.56
C GLU A 37 13.30 21.07 -31.48
N VAL A 38 14.01 20.93 -30.36
CA VAL A 38 13.65 20.02 -29.26
C VAL A 38 12.76 20.75 -28.26
N ASP A 39 11.62 20.17 -27.90
CA ASP A 39 10.89 20.58 -26.69
C ASP A 39 11.70 20.18 -25.45
N MET A 40 12.61 21.07 -25.06
CA MET A 40 13.56 20.80 -23.98
C MET A 40 12.87 20.57 -22.63
N PRO A 41 11.88 21.38 -22.19
CA PRO A 41 11.16 21.11 -20.94
C PRO A 41 10.56 19.71 -20.89
N PHE A 42 9.84 19.32 -21.94
CA PHE A 42 9.26 17.99 -22.05
C PHE A 42 10.34 16.90 -22.06
N ALA A 43 11.39 17.02 -22.87
CA ALA A 43 12.47 16.04 -22.96
C ALA A 43 13.15 15.81 -21.59
N LEU A 44 13.40 16.88 -20.84
CA LEU A 44 14.00 16.78 -19.49
C LEU A 44 13.07 16.08 -18.48
N ASP A 45 11.76 16.33 -18.57
CA ASP A 45 10.77 15.64 -17.71
C ASP A 45 10.71 14.15 -18.06
N GLN A 46 10.73 13.77 -19.36
CA GLN A 46 10.75 12.36 -19.77
C GLN A 46 12.02 11.64 -19.29
N ILE A 47 13.19 12.24 -19.48
CA ILE A 47 14.47 11.65 -19.04
C ILE A 47 14.49 11.48 -17.51
N ARG A 48 14.04 12.50 -16.76
CA ARG A 48 13.95 12.45 -15.30
C ARG A 48 12.94 11.40 -14.85
N GLY A 49 11.74 11.40 -15.45
CA GLY A 49 10.67 10.46 -15.17
C GLY A 49 11.10 9.01 -15.38
N ARG A 50 11.74 8.71 -16.51
CA ARG A 50 12.26 7.36 -16.81
C ARG A 50 13.33 6.90 -15.79
N LYS A 51 14.24 7.80 -15.38
CA LYS A 51 15.24 7.47 -14.34
C LYS A 51 14.59 7.13 -13.01
N MET A 52 13.59 7.91 -12.60
CA MET A 52 12.83 7.64 -11.38
C MET A 52 12.03 6.34 -11.51
N ALA A 53 11.40 6.10 -12.67
CA ALA A 53 10.60 4.91 -12.94
C ALA A 53 11.45 3.62 -12.92
N ARG A 54 12.71 3.63 -13.33
CA ARG A 54 13.61 2.46 -13.24
C ARG A 54 13.68 1.89 -11.81
N VAL A 55 13.51 2.73 -10.78
CA VAL A 55 13.53 2.33 -9.37
C VAL A 55 12.12 2.13 -8.83
N LYS A 56 11.21 3.04 -9.16
CA LYS A 56 9.87 3.11 -8.56
C LYS A 56 8.83 2.27 -9.30
N LEU A 57 8.96 2.17 -10.63
CA LEU A 57 8.02 1.52 -11.57
C LEU A 57 8.81 0.73 -12.64
N PRO A 58 9.60 -0.29 -12.28
CA PRO A 58 10.50 -0.98 -13.20
C PRO A 58 9.79 -1.58 -14.43
N ARG A 59 8.56 -2.10 -14.29
CA ARG A 59 7.77 -2.59 -15.41
C ARG A 59 7.43 -1.46 -16.40
N TRP A 60 6.99 -0.30 -15.92
CA TRP A 60 6.72 0.84 -16.79
C TRP A 60 7.98 1.34 -17.50
N ALA A 61 9.11 1.39 -16.77
CA ALA A 61 10.39 1.80 -17.33
C ALA A 61 10.94 0.86 -18.41
N SER A 62 10.50 -0.41 -18.44
CA SER A 62 10.88 -1.39 -19.46
C SER A 62 10.10 -1.23 -20.78
N ILE A 63 8.99 -0.50 -20.76
CA ILE A 63 8.14 -0.27 -21.94
C ILE A 63 8.56 1.03 -22.62
N ASP A 64 8.83 0.93 -23.93
CA ASP A 64 9.20 2.11 -24.72
C ASP A 64 7.99 3.02 -24.97
N GLY A 65 8.25 4.33 -24.93
CA GLY A 65 7.26 5.34 -25.25
C GLY A 65 6.27 5.67 -24.11
N ILE A 66 6.48 5.16 -22.91
CA ILE A 66 5.74 5.64 -21.72
C ILE A 66 5.96 7.14 -21.55
N ILE A 67 4.87 7.87 -21.37
CA ILE A 67 4.85 9.31 -21.11
C ILE A 67 4.85 9.53 -19.61
N TYR A 68 5.89 10.17 -19.08
CA TYR A 68 6.03 10.48 -17.67
C TYR A 68 5.51 11.89 -17.38
N PRO A 69 4.76 12.09 -16.30
CA PRO A 69 4.27 13.40 -15.90
C PRO A 69 5.40 14.25 -15.27
N PRO A 70 5.17 15.53 -15.00
CA PRO A 70 6.11 16.37 -14.26
C PRO A 70 6.56 15.73 -12.93
N HIS A 71 7.75 16.09 -12.49
CA HIS A 71 8.45 15.49 -11.34
C HIS A 71 7.59 15.31 -10.06
N ILE A 72 6.75 16.30 -9.72
CA ILE A 72 5.90 16.24 -8.53
C ILE A 72 4.93 15.06 -8.60
N SER A 73 4.27 14.84 -9.74
CA SER A 73 3.35 13.71 -9.92
C SER A 73 4.08 12.37 -9.87
N MET A 74 5.33 12.33 -10.37
CA MET A 74 6.19 11.14 -10.25
C MET A 74 6.61 10.83 -8.80
N GLU A 75 6.83 11.86 -7.99
CA GLU A 75 7.12 11.66 -6.56
C GLU A 75 5.92 11.14 -5.78
N GLN A 76 4.74 11.66 -6.08
CA GLN A 76 3.49 11.37 -5.37
C GLN A 76 2.84 10.05 -5.78
N CYS A 77 3.07 9.55 -7.00
CA CYS A 77 2.47 8.29 -7.43
C CYS A 77 2.95 7.10 -6.58
N SER A 78 2.18 6.04 -6.55
CA SER A 78 2.54 4.77 -5.90
C SER A 78 3.80 4.17 -6.51
N SER A 79 4.52 3.37 -5.71
CA SER A 79 5.53 2.45 -6.26
C SER A 79 4.86 1.23 -6.90
N GLU A 80 5.57 0.54 -7.78
CA GLU A 80 5.09 -0.72 -8.37
C GLU A 80 4.70 -1.74 -7.30
N GLN A 81 5.51 -1.85 -6.25
CA GLN A 81 5.25 -2.77 -5.14
C GLN A 81 3.92 -2.46 -4.43
N THR A 82 3.65 -1.18 -4.13
CA THR A 82 2.39 -0.82 -3.45
C THR A 82 1.20 -0.88 -4.40
N ALA A 83 1.39 -0.66 -5.71
CA ALA A 83 0.35 -0.81 -6.71
C ALA A 83 -0.03 -2.29 -6.93
N LEU A 84 0.95 -3.19 -6.97
CA LEU A 84 0.72 -4.64 -7.01
C LEU A 84 -0.06 -5.12 -5.77
N TYR A 85 0.31 -4.65 -4.58
CA TYR A 85 -0.43 -4.96 -3.37
C TYR A 85 -1.91 -4.56 -3.48
N LYS A 86 -2.21 -3.35 -3.96
CA LYS A 86 -3.60 -2.88 -4.17
C LYS A 86 -4.34 -3.69 -5.22
N ALA A 87 -3.66 -4.13 -6.26
CA ALA A 87 -4.24 -4.99 -7.29
C ALA A 87 -4.65 -6.36 -6.72
N GLU A 88 -3.80 -7.00 -5.91
CA GLU A 88 -4.14 -8.27 -5.26
C GLU A 88 -5.20 -8.09 -4.16
N LEU A 89 -5.17 -6.98 -3.42
CA LEU A 89 -6.24 -6.63 -2.49
C LEU A 89 -7.59 -6.54 -3.21
N ALA A 90 -7.65 -5.80 -4.33
CA ALA A 90 -8.85 -5.68 -5.14
C ALA A 90 -9.35 -7.04 -5.66
N ALA A 91 -8.44 -7.89 -6.15
CA ALA A 91 -8.76 -9.24 -6.60
C ALA A 91 -9.33 -10.12 -5.47
N ARG A 92 -8.71 -10.10 -4.29
CA ARG A 92 -9.19 -10.81 -3.11
C ARG A 92 -10.60 -10.36 -2.70
N LEU A 93 -10.84 -9.05 -2.62
CA LEU A 93 -12.16 -8.50 -2.28
C LEU A 93 -13.25 -8.96 -3.24
N LEU A 94 -12.91 -9.15 -4.52
CA LEU A 94 -13.85 -9.62 -5.54
C LEU A 94 -13.88 -11.15 -5.71
N GLY A 95 -13.17 -11.89 -4.86
CA GLY A 95 -13.17 -13.36 -4.87
C GLY A 95 -12.44 -13.97 -6.07
N LEU A 96 -11.53 -13.22 -6.70
CA LEU A 96 -10.69 -13.75 -7.79
C LEU A 96 -9.56 -14.60 -7.21
N SER A 97 -9.30 -15.75 -7.84
CA SER A 97 -8.18 -16.61 -7.46
C SER A 97 -6.85 -15.84 -7.52
N PRO A 98 -5.90 -16.18 -6.62
CA PRO A 98 -4.55 -15.65 -6.70
C PRO A 98 -3.96 -15.85 -8.09
N SER A 99 -3.11 -14.93 -8.56
CA SER A 99 -2.36 -15.09 -9.80
C SER A 99 -1.44 -16.30 -9.64
N SER A 100 -1.80 -17.45 -10.27
CA SER A 100 -0.98 -18.65 -10.25
C SER A 100 0.35 -18.37 -10.94
N SER A 101 1.46 -18.45 -10.19
CA SER A 101 2.73 -18.80 -10.81
C SER A 101 2.60 -20.25 -11.27
N GLU A 102 2.47 -20.48 -12.58
CA GLU A 102 2.46 -21.82 -13.15
C GLU A 102 3.77 -22.54 -12.82
N ASN A 103 3.77 -23.36 -11.80
CA ASN A 103 4.61 -24.55 -11.70
C ASN A 103 3.79 -25.62 -11.00
N GLY A 104 3.51 -26.65 -11.81
CA GLY A 104 2.58 -27.70 -11.53
C GLY A 104 2.94 -28.61 -10.35
N GLU A 105 1.91 -29.36 -9.99
CA GLU A 105 1.83 -30.61 -9.23
C GLU A 105 1.48 -30.54 -7.75
N GLU A 106 0.21 -30.84 -7.54
CA GLU A 106 -0.37 -31.60 -6.42
C GLU A 106 -0.05 -31.23 -4.97
N LYS A 107 -1.07 -30.67 -4.27
CA LYS A 107 -1.66 -31.31 -3.09
C LYS A 107 -2.84 -30.51 -2.54
N GLU A 108 -4.02 -31.09 -2.67
CA GLU A 108 -5.17 -30.77 -1.81
C GLU A 108 -4.84 -31.13 -0.37
N LYS A 109 -4.98 -30.16 0.51
CA LYS A 109 -5.35 -30.17 1.93
C LYS A 109 -4.50 -29.18 2.70
N GLU A 110 -5.11 -28.03 2.95
CA GLU A 110 -4.92 -27.13 4.10
C GLU A 110 -5.50 -25.76 3.75
N SER A 111 -6.81 -25.59 3.94
CA SER A 111 -7.57 -24.43 3.43
C SER A 111 -7.65 -23.23 4.39
N GLU A 112 -7.00 -23.24 5.55
CA GLU A 112 -7.12 -22.15 6.54
C GLU A 112 -5.89 -21.22 6.66
N ASN A 113 -4.73 -21.58 6.08
CA ASN A 113 -3.53 -20.72 6.08
C ASN A 113 -3.20 -20.06 4.73
N ALA A 114 -4.00 -20.30 3.69
CA ALA A 114 -3.66 -19.90 2.31
C ALA A 114 -3.72 -18.38 2.06
N SER A 115 -4.61 -17.65 2.72
CA SER A 115 -4.79 -16.22 2.49
C SER A 115 -3.62 -15.35 3.02
N ASN A 116 -2.95 -15.79 4.09
CA ASN A 116 -1.84 -15.05 4.68
C ASN A 116 -0.48 -15.38 4.04
N LEU A 117 -0.29 -16.61 3.56
CA LEU A 117 0.95 -17.03 2.90
C LEU A 117 1.12 -16.43 1.49
N HIS A 118 0.02 -16.23 0.78
CA HIS A 118 0.07 -15.80 -0.62
C HIS A 118 0.44 -14.32 -0.82
N LEU A 119 0.04 -13.44 0.10
CA LEU A 119 0.47 -12.03 0.08
C LEU A 119 1.98 -11.89 0.35
N SER A 120 2.59 -12.83 1.12
CA SER A 120 4.03 -12.85 1.36
C SER A 120 4.83 -13.29 0.12
N GLU A 121 4.31 -14.20 -0.71
CA GLU A 121 4.99 -14.67 -1.93
C GLU A 121 5.05 -13.59 -3.02
N ILE A 122 4.01 -12.76 -3.16
CA ILE A 122 3.98 -11.65 -4.11
C ILE A 122 5.00 -10.56 -3.73
N CYS A 123 5.16 -10.30 -2.43
CA CYS A 123 6.16 -9.36 -1.94
C CYS A 123 7.61 -9.88 -2.12
N GLU A 124 7.82 -11.20 -2.14
CA GLU A 124 9.15 -11.80 -2.35
C GLU A 124 9.70 -11.52 -3.76
N PHE A 125 8.83 -11.37 -4.75
CA PHE A 125 9.21 -11.03 -6.13
C PHE A 125 9.65 -9.56 -6.29
N ALA A 126 9.09 -8.64 -5.51
CA ALA A 126 9.40 -7.21 -5.60
C ALA A 126 10.62 -6.78 -4.79
N GLY A 127 11.04 -7.56 -3.79
CA GLY A 127 12.07 -7.17 -2.81
C GLY A 127 13.52 -7.54 -3.13
N LYS A 128 13.82 -8.28 -4.21
CA LYS A 128 15.20 -8.74 -4.52
C LYS A 128 16.04 -7.73 -5.30
N GLY A 129 16.00 -6.50 -4.93
CA GLY A 129 16.69 -5.38 -5.58
C GLY A 129 17.93 -4.81 -4.89
N THR A 130 18.56 -5.46 -3.91
CA THR A 130 19.90 -5.07 -3.42
C THR A 130 20.54 -6.17 -2.58
N VAL A 131 21.27 -7.09 -3.17
CA VAL A 131 22.39 -7.76 -2.54
C VAL A 131 23.49 -8.00 -3.57
N ASP A 132 24.63 -7.37 -3.37
CA ASP A 132 25.85 -7.58 -4.16
C ASP A 132 26.41 -9.00 -3.93
N SER A 133 26.25 -9.86 -4.92
CA SER A 133 27.18 -10.94 -5.21
C SER A 133 27.02 -11.37 -6.68
N GLU A 134 28.10 -11.44 -7.40
CA GLU A 134 28.15 -11.72 -8.85
C GLU A 134 27.55 -13.09 -9.25
N PHE A 135 27.38 -14.01 -8.30
CA PHE A 135 26.83 -15.35 -8.56
C PHE A 135 25.29 -15.36 -8.62
N ALA A 136 24.59 -14.46 -7.91
CA ALA A 136 23.14 -14.37 -7.91
C ALA A 136 22.59 -13.64 -9.17
N LYS A 137 23.43 -12.87 -9.86
CA LYS A 137 23.02 -12.08 -11.04
C LYS A 137 22.67 -12.95 -12.26
N ASN A 138 23.32 -14.09 -12.45
CA ASN A 138 23.13 -14.93 -13.64
C ASN A 138 21.84 -15.77 -13.59
N GLU A 139 21.42 -16.29 -12.43
CA GLU A 139 20.16 -17.05 -12.33
C GLU A 139 18.92 -16.16 -12.32
N ALA A 140 18.98 -15.00 -11.67
CA ALA A 140 17.88 -14.05 -11.64
C ALA A 140 17.62 -13.41 -13.02
N THR A 141 18.67 -13.19 -13.83
CA THR A 141 18.54 -12.64 -15.18
C THR A 141 17.95 -13.66 -16.14
N CYS A 142 18.29 -14.95 -16.00
CA CYS A 142 17.75 -16.02 -16.84
C CYS A 142 16.24 -16.27 -16.56
N LYS A 143 15.83 -16.29 -15.30
CA LYS A 143 14.40 -16.41 -14.93
C LYS A 143 13.60 -15.16 -15.32
N LYS A 144 14.18 -13.97 -15.21
CA LYS A 144 13.55 -12.71 -15.62
C LYS A 144 13.29 -12.66 -17.13
N GLN A 145 14.22 -13.17 -17.95
CA GLN A 145 14.05 -13.24 -19.40
C GLN A 145 13.02 -14.28 -19.85
N GLN A 146 12.88 -15.41 -19.14
CA GLN A 146 11.88 -16.41 -19.46
C GLN A 146 10.45 -15.92 -19.18
N ILE A 147 10.22 -15.21 -18.09
CA ILE A 147 8.89 -14.64 -17.75
C ILE A 147 8.51 -13.52 -18.72
N LEU A 148 9.47 -12.68 -19.13
CA LEU A 148 9.23 -11.62 -20.12
C LEU A 148 8.89 -12.18 -21.52
N THR A 149 9.48 -13.32 -21.93
CA THR A 149 9.22 -13.93 -23.23
C THR A 149 7.88 -14.67 -23.32
N GLU A 150 7.29 -15.11 -22.22
CA GLU A 150 5.96 -15.74 -22.22
C GLU A 150 4.83 -14.71 -22.25
N VAL A 151 5.01 -13.56 -21.62
CA VAL A 151 4.07 -12.42 -21.71
C VAL A 151 4.05 -11.83 -23.13
N ASP A 152 5.21 -11.75 -23.80
CA ASP A 152 5.31 -11.21 -25.16
C ASP A 152 4.71 -12.13 -26.25
N ARG A 153 4.57 -13.44 -26.03
CA ARG A 153 3.96 -14.34 -27.01
C ARG A 153 2.45 -14.18 -27.15
N ASN A 154 1.77 -13.72 -26.09
CA ASN A 154 0.32 -13.50 -26.14
C ASN A 154 -0.10 -12.12 -26.68
N VAL A 155 0.86 -11.23 -26.96
CA VAL A 155 0.57 -9.85 -27.42
C VAL A 155 0.60 -9.69 -28.95
N ASN A 156 1.14 -10.66 -29.71
CA ASN A 156 1.39 -10.48 -31.15
C ASN A 156 0.28 -10.92 -32.12
N GLU A 157 -0.86 -11.38 -31.67
CA GLU A 157 -2.01 -11.61 -32.54
C GLU A 157 -3.20 -10.82 -32.05
N ILE A 158 -3.45 -9.65 -32.59
CA ILE A 158 -4.71 -9.03 -32.98
C ILE A 158 -4.48 -7.52 -33.19
N LYS A 159 -4.43 -7.13 -34.47
CA LYS A 159 -4.61 -5.74 -34.92
C LYS A 159 -6.08 -5.54 -35.20
N GLU A 160 -6.79 -4.88 -34.30
CA GLU A 160 -8.06 -4.23 -34.60
C GLU A 160 -8.06 -2.84 -33.95
N GLU A 161 -8.44 -1.82 -34.74
CA GLU A 161 -8.55 -0.42 -34.29
C GLU A 161 -9.68 -0.28 -33.26
N PRO A 162 -9.55 0.63 -32.26
CA PRO A 162 -10.60 0.81 -31.26
C PRO A 162 -11.78 1.54 -31.91
N HIS A 163 -12.87 0.82 -32.15
CA HIS A 163 -14.18 1.43 -32.39
C HIS A 163 -14.61 2.19 -31.12
N GLU A 164 -15.20 3.37 -31.27
CA GLU A 164 -15.99 4.04 -30.24
C GLU A 164 -17.14 3.09 -29.88
N GLY A 165 -16.88 2.20 -28.91
CA GLY A 165 -17.76 1.12 -28.55
C GLY A 165 -18.86 1.55 -27.61
N ASP A 166 -20.01 1.11 -27.94
CA ASP A 166 -21.26 1.08 -27.20
C ASP A 166 -21.06 0.91 -25.69
N PHE A 167 -21.59 1.87 -24.92
CA PHE A 167 -21.45 1.94 -23.46
C PHE A 167 -22.34 0.94 -22.69
N SER A 168 -22.79 -0.14 -23.32
CA SER A 168 -23.74 -1.11 -22.77
C SER A 168 -23.12 -2.22 -21.90
N GLU A 169 -21.80 -2.31 -21.77
CA GLU A 169 -21.14 -3.30 -20.93
C GLU A 169 -20.76 -2.75 -19.55
N GLU A 170 -20.98 -3.56 -18.51
CA GLU A 170 -20.84 -3.23 -17.09
C GLU A 170 -19.43 -2.76 -16.70
N THR A 171 -19.31 -1.56 -16.14
CA THR A 171 -18.05 -1.10 -15.52
C THR A 171 -17.91 -1.73 -14.14
N GLY A 172 -16.94 -2.63 -13.99
CA GLY A 172 -16.69 -3.34 -12.72
C GLY A 172 -15.83 -2.55 -11.72
N PHE A 173 -14.97 -1.66 -12.22
CA PHE A 173 -14.03 -0.89 -11.42
C PHE A 173 -13.97 0.57 -11.85
N VAL A 174 -13.93 1.50 -10.89
CA VAL A 174 -13.68 2.92 -11.15
C VAL A 174 -12.65 3.48 -10.18
N ASP A 175 -11.69 4.24 -10.72
CA ASP A 175 -10.79 5.11 -9.98
C ASP A 175 -11.26 6.57 -10.16
N LEU A 176 -11.73 7.19 -9.08
CA LEU A 176 -12.27 8.53 -9.08
C LEU A 176 -11.20 9.65 -9.03
N THR A 177 -9.94 9.28 -8.86
CA THR A 177 -8.80 10.20 -8.63
C THR A 177 -7.54 9.74 -9.35
N GLY A 178 -7.66 9.41 -10.61
CA GLY A 178 -6.71 8.65 -11.41
C GLY A 178 -5.24 9.08 -11.37
N GLY A 179 -4.95 10.39 -11.27
CA GLY A 179 -3.59 10.92 -11.20
C GLY A 179 -2.72 10.46 -12.37
N PHE A 180 -1.51 9.96 -12.08
CA PHE A 180 -0.66 9.37 -13.13
C PHE A 180 -1.13 7.99 -13.64
N GLY A 181 -2.12 7.38 -12.98
CA GLY A 181 -2.72 6.11 -13.41
C GLY A 181 -1.97 4.85 -13.01
N VAL A 182 -1.00 4.93 -12.10
CA VAL A 182 -0.24 3.76 -11.65
C VAL A 182 -1.16 2.78 -10.94
N ASP A 183 -1.84 3.18 -9.87
CA ASP A 183 -2.75 2.32 -9.11
C ASP A 183 -3.85 1.75 -10.00
N PHE A 184 -4.48 2.61 -10.79
CA PHE A 184 -5.49 2.20 -11.76
C PHE A 184 -4.98 1.09 -12.68
N SER A 185 -3.81 1.26 -13.28
CA SER A 185 -3.29 0.33 -14.28
C SER A 185 -3.05 -1.08 -13.73
N TYR A 186 -2.52 -1.17 -12.50
CA TYR A 186 -2.28 -2.46 -11.86
C TYR A 186 -3.58 -3.14 -11.41
N ILE A 187 -4.51 -2.36 -10.83
CA ILE A 187 -5.83 -2.88 -10.42
C ILE A 187 -6.62 -3.34 -11.65
N ALA A 188 -6.76 -2.50 -12.68
CA ALA A 188 -7.50 -2.82 -13.89
C ALA A 188 -6.92 -4.03 -14.63
N SER A 189 -5.59 -4.12 -14.73
CA SER A 189 -4.90 -5.28 -15.32
C SER A 189 -5.20 -6.57 -14.56
N ARG A 190 -5.21 -6.52 -13.22
CA ARG A 190 -5.44 -7.69 -12.37
C ARG A 190 -6.88 -8.16 -12.37
N LEU A 191 -7.82 -7.21 -12.39
CA LEU A 191 -9.24 -7.53 -12.40
C LEU A 191 -9.74 -8.01 -13.76
N GLY A 192 -9.17 -7.53 -14.87
CA GLY A 192 -9.56 -7.88 -16.23
C GLY A 192 -10.96 -7.40 -16.64
N VAL A 193 -11.65 -6.65 -15.79
CA VAL A 193 -12.98 -6.11 -16.04
C VAL A 193 -12.92 -4.75 -16.72
N LYS A 194 -14.03 -4.30 -17.33
CA LYS A 194 -14.15 -2.93 -17.83
C LYS A 194 -13.94 -1.96 -16.67
N SER A 195 -12.98 -1.05 -16.82
CA SER A 195 -12.50 -0.19 -15.76
C SER A 195 -12.46 1.26 -16.22
N MET A 196 -12.89 2.19 -15.36
CA MET A 196 -12.93 3.63 -15.67
C MET A 196 -11.91 4.39 -14.80
N TYR A 197 -11.02 5.09 -15.47
CA TYR A 197 -10.10 6.05 -14.89
C TYR A 197 -10.65 7.45 -15.04
N VAL A 198 -10.73 8.22 -13.95
CA VAL A 198 -11.25 9.59 -13.95
C VAL A 198 -10.17 10.54 -13.41
N GLU A 199 -9.88 11.60 -14.16
CA GLU A 199 -8.89 12.61 -13.78
C GLU A 199 -9.29 13.99 -14.31
N ARG A 200 -9.12 15.03 -13.49
CA ARG A 200 -9.46 16.42 -13.84
C ARG A 200 -8.47 17.05 -14.81
N GLN A 201 -7.21 16.71 -14.70
CA GLN A 201 -6.13 17.31 -15.49
C GLN A 201 -6.05 16.65 -16.87
N ALA A 202 -6.45 17.37 -17.92
CA ALA A 202 -6.49 16.85 -19.28
C ALA A 202 -5.16 16.25 -19.75
N HIS A 203 -4.02 16.88 -19.42
CA HIS A 203 -2.70 16.38 -19.81
C HIS A 203 -2.34 15.02 -19.16
N LEU A 204 -2.85 14.73 -17.95
CA LEU A 204 -2.70 13.42 -17.33
C LEU A 204 -3.61 12.38 -17.98
N CYS A 205 -4.83 12.77 -18.40
CA CYS A 205 -5.72 11.91 -19.17
C CYS A 205 -5.11 11.52 -20.53
N GLU A 206 -4.50 12.47 -21.23
CA GLU A 206 -3.79 12.22 -22.49
C GLU A 206 -2.64 11.24 -22.29
N ALA A 207 -1.79 11.49 -21.28
CA ALA A 207 -0.69 10.59 -20.94
C ALA A 207 -1.19 9.20 -20.51
N ALA A 208 -2.26 9.13 -19.71
CA ALA A 208 -2.86 7.88 -19.27
C ALA A 208 -3.39 7.05 -20.44
N LYS A 209 -4.08 7.70 -21.40
CA LYS A 209 -4.64 7.05 -22.59
C LYS A 209 -3.55 6.36 -23.42
N GLU A 210 -2.45 7.07 -23.67
CA GLU A 210 -1.28 6.52 -24.37
C GLU A 210 -0.60 5.40 -23.57
N ASN A 211 -0.38 5.63 -22.28
CA ASN A 211 0.30 4.66 -21.42
C ASN A 211 -0.52 3.38 -21.24
N PHE A 212 -1.84 3.48 -21.05
CA PHE A 212 -2.71 2.31 -20.91
C PHE A 212 -2.73 1.48 -22.20
N GLY A 213 -2.72 2.14 -23.38
CA GLY A 213 -2.57 1.44 -24.65
C GLY A 213 -1.25 0.65 -24.71
N ARG A 214 -0.11 1.25 -24.30
CA ARG A 214 1.20 0.59 -24.26
C ARG A 214 1.30 -0.52 -23.21
N LEU A 215 0.57 -0.39 -22.11
CA LEU A 215 0.44 -1.41 -21.07
C LEU A 215 -0.51 -2.55 -21.46
N GLY A 216 -1.21 -2.45 -22.61
CA GLY A 216 -2.14 -3.47 -23.08
C GLY A 216 -3.49 -3.49 -22.35
N LEU A 217 -3.88 -2.40 -21.70
CA LEU A 217 -5.16 -2.29 -20.96
C LEU A 217 -6.32 -2.03 -21.92
N LYS A 218 -6.82 -3.07 -22.57
CA LYS A 218 -7.89 -2.97 -23.59
C LYS A 218 -9.25 -2.53 -23.02
N ASN A 219 -9.50 -2.82 -21.74
CA ASN A 219 -10.78 -2.56 -21.07
C ASN A 219 -10.76 -1.26 -20.23
N ALA A 220 -9.76 -0.41 -20.40
CA ALA A 220 -9.64 0.86 -19.69
C ALA A 220 -10.33 1.99 -20.43
N ILE A 221 -11.22 2.71 -19.74
CA ILE A 221 -11.87 3.92 -20.21
C ILE A 221 -11.22 5.10 -19.50
N VAL A 222 -10.71 6.06 -20.26
CA VAL A 222 -10.16 7.31 -19.72
C VAL A 222 -11.20 8.42 -19.83
N LYS A 223 -11.63 8.94 -18.67
CA LYS A 223 -12.59 10.05 -18.56
C LYS A 223 -11.88 11.27 -17.99
N ASN A 224 -11.81 12.35 -18.79
CA ASN A 224 -11.42 13.66 -18.27
C ASN A 224 -12.63 14.33 -17.63
N GLY A 225 -12.56 14.60 -16.33
CA GLY A 225 -13.66 15.19 -15.58
C GLY A 225 -13.48 15.12 -14.07
N ASP A 226 -14.48 15.58 -13.35
CA ASP A 226 -14.52 15.50 -11.89
C ASP A 226 -15.01 14.12 -11.43
N GLY A 227 -14.23 13.45 -10.56
CA GLY A 227 -14.59 12.13 -10.04
C GLY A 227 -15.91 12.12 -9.26
N ILE A 228 -16.26 13.22 -8.59
CA ILE A 228 -17.53 13.33 -7.86
C ILE A 228 -18.71 13.42 -8.83
N GLU A 229 -18.60 14.21 -9.90
CA GLU A 229 -19.62 14.28 -10.93
C GLU A 229 -19.83 12.92 -11.62
N VAL A 230 -18.73 12.22 -11.89
CA VAL A 230 -18.79 10.86 -12.43
C VAL A 230 -19.42 9.91 -11.42
N LEU A 231 -19.07 9.98 -10.14
CA LEU A 231 -19.72 9.20 -9.09
C LEU A 231 -21.24 9.42 -9.10
N HIS A 232 -21.70 10.67 -9.14
CA HIS A 232 -23.14 11.00 -9.18
C HIS A 232 -23.86 10.41 -10.41
N SER A 233 -23.16 10.22 -11.53
CA SER A 233 -23.75 9.66 -12.76
C SER A 233 -24.01 8.14 -12.69
N PHE A 234 -23.37 7.42 -11.78
CA PHE A 234 -23.65 6.00 -11.56
C PHE A 234 -24.98 5.81 -10.82
N ALA A 235 -25.82 4.84 -11.22
CA ALA A 235 -27.01 4.47 -10.46
C ALA A 235 -26.66 3.74 -9.18
N SER A 236 -27.50 3.83 -8.17
CA SER A 236 -27.39 3.01 -6.99
C SER A 236 -27.77 1.54 -7.28
N LYS A 237 -27.30 0.61 -6.45
CA LYS A 237 -27.66 -0.81 -6.54
C LYS A 237 -29.19 -1.04 -6.48
N LYS A 238 -29.93 -0.19 -5.74
CA LYS A 238 -31.39 -0.25 -5.66
C LYS A 238 -32.06 0.16 -6.97
N GLU A 239 -31.55 1.21 -7.60
CA GLU A 239 -32.06 1.68 -8.89
C GLU A 239 -31.75 0.67 -10.01
N ALA A 240 -30.55 0.09 -10.00
CA ALA A 240 -30.15 -0.96 -10.94
C ALA A 240 -31.07 -2.19 -10.80
N ALA A 241 -31.28 -2.70 -9.59
CA ALA A 241 -32.18 -3.82 -9.34
C ALA A 241 -33.65 -3.55 -9.71
N ALA A 242 -34.11 -2.31 -9.56
CA ALA A 242 -35.45 -1.91 -9.93
C ALA A 242 -35.66 -1.86 -11.46
N SER A 243 -34.64 -1.45 -12.23
CA SER A 243 -34.70 -1.41 -13.70
C SER A 243 -34.79 -2.81 -14.31
N ASP A 244 -34.08 -3.80 -13.74
CA ASP A 244 -34.15 -5.20 -14.20
C ASP A 244 -35.52 -5.85 -13.98
N SER A 245 -36.24 -5.42 -12.93
CA SER A 245 -37.56 -5.97 -12.60
C SER A 245 -38.70 -5.41 -13.46
N LEU A 246 -38.50 -4.26 -14.09
CA LEU A 246 -39.57 -3.54 -14.82
C LEU A 246 -39.62 -3.79 -16.32
N GLY A 247 -38.70 -4.53 -16.92
CA GLY A 247 -38.72 -4.88 -18.35
C GLY A 247 -38.80 -3.67 -19.28
N ILE A 248 -38.17 -2.55 -18.94
CA ILE A 248 -38.24 -1.28 -19.68
C ILE A 248 -37.53 -1.44 -21.02
N THR A 249 -38.25 -1.23 -22.12
CA THR A 249 -37.74 -1.33 -23.48
C THR A 249 -36.74 -0.23 -23.81
N GLU A 250 -35.79 -0.55 -24.70
CA GLU A 250 -34.59 0.23 -25.06
C GLU A 250 -34.79 1.69 -25.45
N ASP A 251 -36.00 2.10 -25.80
CA ASP A 251 -36.28 3.39 -26.44
C ASP A 251 -36.50 4.58 -25.47
N GLN A 252 -36.70 4.32 -24.17
CA GLN A 252 -36.90 5.38 -23.15
C GLN A 252 -35.66 5.72 -22.32
N SER A 253 -34.54 5.14 -22.63
CA SER A 253 -33.34 5.13 -21.80
C SER A 253 -32.20 6.01 -22.29
N GLN A 254 -32.38 6.84 -23.29
CA GLN A 254 -31.33 7.71 -23.84
C GLN A 254 -30.92 8.90 -22.95
N SER A 255 -31.55 9.13 -21.81
CA SER A 255 -31.20 10.25 -20.91
C SER A 255 -30.54 9.85 -19.58
N LEU A 256 -30.52 8.59 -19.25
CA LEU A 256 -29.79 8.07 -18.08
C LEU A 256 -28.74 7.10 -18.59
N LEU A 257 -27.48 7.39 -18.37
CA LEU A 257 -26.35 6.50 -18.65
C LEU A 257 -26.62 5.14 -18.00
N LYS A 258 -27.23 4.22 -18.77
CA LYS A 258 -27.51 2.84 -18.38
C LYS A 258 -26.22 2.01 -18.37
N THR A 259 -25.36 2.26 -17.42
CA THR A 259 -24.10 1.53 -17.31
C THR A 259 -23.91 0.94 -15.92
N ASN A 260 -24.96 0.35 -15.32
CA ASN A 260 -24.86 0.08 -13.90
C ASN A 260 -25.37 -1.24 -13.38
N LEU A 261 -25.31 -2.27 -14.17
CA LEU A 261 -25.35 -3.60 -13.59
C LEU A 261 -23.92 -4.00 -13.22
N GLY A 262 -23.42 -3.57 -12.03
CA GLY A 262 -22.29 -4.25 -11.48
C GLY A 262 -21.03 -3.49 -11.12
N LEU A 263 -21.11 -2.19 -10.76
CA LEU A 263 -19.92 -1.56 -10.13
C LEU A 263 -19.54 -2.32 -8.87
N LYS A 264 -18.38 -2.97 -8.91
CA LYS A 264 -17.90 -3.83 -7.82
C LYS A 264 -16.97 -3.09 -6.87
N LEU A 265 -16.13 -2.23 -7.44
CA LEU A 265 -15.06 -1.57 -6.71
C LEU A 265 -14.93 -0.10 -7.11
N ILE A 266 -14.87 0.76 -6.09
CA ILE A 266 -14.43 2.15 -6.20
C ILE A 266 -13.07 2.28 -5.53
N PHE A 267 -12.12 2.93 -6.21
CA PHE A 267 -10.86 3.39 -5.64
C PHE A 267 -10.84 4.92 -5.61
N ILE A 268 -10.32 5.48 -4.51
CA ILE A 268 -10.20 6.93 -4.35
C ILE A 268 -8.95 7.27 -3.53
N ASP A 269 -8.12 8.21 -4.02
CA ASP A 269 -6.92 8.75 -3.36
C ASP A 269 -7.12 10.27 -3.17
N PRO A 270 -7.81 10.69 -2.10
CA PRO A 270 -8.13 12.09 -1.90
C PRO A 270 -6.87 12.91 -1.58
N ALA A 271 -6.65 13.96 -2.37
CA ALA A 271 -5.54 14.88 -2.18
C ALA A 271 -5.74 15.74 -0.93
N ARG A 272 -4.65 16.19 -0.32
CA ARG A 272 -4.71 17.17 0.77
C ARG A 272 -5.19 18.52 0.22
N ARG A 273 -6.06 19.23 0.96
CA ARG A 273 -6.57 20.56 0.55
C ARG A 273 -5.52 21.66 0.65
N ASP A 274 -4.48 21.48 1.44
CA ASP A 274 -3.67 22.61 1.89
C ASP A 274 -2.49 22.88 0.97
N ASP A 275 -2.66 23.90 0.10
CA ASP A 275 -1.56 24.52 -0.67
C ASP A 275 -0.56 25.27 0.25
N ALA A 276 -0.88 25.46 1.53
CA ALA A 276 -0.07 26.21 2.49
C ALA A 276 0.88 25.32 3.33
N GLY A 277 0.90 24.01 3.11
CA GLY A 277 1.82 23.08 3.78
C GLY A 277 1.46 22.72 5.22
N ASN A 278 0.25 23.04 5.69
CA ASN A 278 -0.22 22.64 7.02
C ASN A 278 -0.47 21.13 7.09
N LYS A 279 -0.26 20.54 8.27
CA LYS A 279 -0.49 19.12 8.49
C LYS A 279 -1.97 18.81 8.41
N VAL A 280 -2.39 18.02 7.41
CA VAL A 280 -3.73 17.45 7.35
C VAL A 280 -3.87 16.43 8.48
N VAL A 281 -4.87 16.62 9.34
CA VAL A 281 -5.10 15.81 10.54
C VAL A 281 -6.40 15.02 10.45
N SER A 282 -7.33 15.39 9.55
CA SER A 282 -8.66 14.80 9.40
C SER A 282 -8.96 14.47 7.94
N LEU A 283 -9.85 13.50 7.70
CA LEU A 283 -10.36 13.18 6.35
C LEU A 283 -11.14 14.34 5.74
N LYS A 284 -11.78 15.16 6.57
CA LYS A 284 -12.52 16.38 6.14
C LYS A 284 -11.62 17.44 5.52
N ASP A 285 -10.31 17.37 5.79
CA ASP A 285 -9.32 18.27 5.20
C ASP A 285 -8.79 17.77 3.84
N CYS A 286 -9.29 16.64 3.35
CA CYS A 286 -8.93 16.08 2.05
C CYS A 286 -9.88 16.54 0.93
N THR A 287 -9.44 16.46 -0.31
CA THR A 287 -10.26 16.73 -1.49
C THR A 287 -10.19 15.55 -2.45
N PRO A 288 -11.32 14.90 -2.72
CA PRO A 288 -12.65 15.13 -2.16
C PRO A 288 -12.77 14.70 -0.69
N ASP A 289 -13.76 15.30 0.03
CA ASP A 289 -14.11 14.90 1.39
C ASP A 289 -14.86 13.56 1.37
N VAL A 290 -14.13 12.47 1.65
CA VAL A 290 -14.69 11.11 1.60
C VAL A 290 -15.72 10.84 2.69
N THR A 291 -15.73 11.63 3.77
CA THR A 291 -16.73 11.48 4.85
C THR A 291 -18.13 11.83 4.38
N LEU A 292 -18.24 12.73 3.40
CA LEU A 292 -19.51 13.10 2.78
C LEU A 292 -19.94 12.15 1.66
N LEU A 293 -18.98 11.44 1.04
CA LEU A 293 -19.21 10.61 -0.13
C LEU A 293 -19.41 9.12 0.19
N GLN A 294 -19.06 8.68 1.41
CA GLN A 294 -19.02 7.26 1.76
C GLN A 294 -20.36 6.53 1.55
N GLU A 295 -21.49 7.14 1.92
CA GLU A 295 -22.81 6.52 1.77
C GLU A 295 -23.17 6.34 0.29
N GLU A 296 -22.87 7.35 -0.52
CA GLU A 296 -23.11 7.29 -1.95
C GLU A 296 -22.24 6.24 -2.62
N MET A 297 -20.93 6.21 -2.34
CA MET A 297 -20.02 5.20 -2.86
C MET A 297 -20.48 3.78 -2.51
N LEU A 298 -20.85 3.53 -1.26
CA LEU A 298 -21.33 2.23 -0.79
C LEU A 298 -22.71 1.85 -1.37
N SER A 299 -23.53 2.84 -1.74
CA SER A 299 -24.80 2.58 -2.43
C SER A 299 -24.59 2.08 -3.87
N LYS A 300 -23.43 2.36 -4.47
CA LYS A 300 -23.11 2.10 -5.87
C LYS A 300 -22.15 0.94 -6.09
N ALA A 301 -21.20 0.70 -5.16
CA ALA A 301 -20.21 -0.38 -5.28
C ALA A 301 -20.25 -1.34 -4.09
N ASP A 302 -19.76 -2.58 -4.30
CA ASP A 302 -19.66 -3.58 -3.23
C ASP A 302 -18.56 -3.23 -2.23
N TYR A 303 -17.45 -2.69 -2.76
CA TYR A 303 -16.30 -2.28 -1.97
C TYR A 303 -15.81 -0.89 -2.38
N VAL A 304 -15.27 -0.17 -1.40
CA VAL A 304 -14.56 1.10 -1.62
C VAL A 304 -13.19 0.98 -0.98
N ILE A 305 -12.15 1.25 -1.74
CA ILE A 305 -10.76 1.37 -1.23
C ILE A 305 -10.41 2.86 -1.20
N ILE A 306 -10.15 3.38 -0.02
CA ILE A 306 -9.68 4.75 0.19
C ILE A 306 -8.19 4.70 0.51
N LYS A 307 -7.36 5.31 -0.34
CA LYS A 307 -5.93 5.45 -0.10
C LYS A 307 -5.65 6.74 0.64
N LEU A 308 -4.86 6.67 1.69
CA LEU A 308 -4.56 7.78 2.56
C LEU A 308 -3.06 7.94 2.79
N SER A 309 -2.65 9.16 3.12
CA SER A 309 -1.29 9.45 3.53
C SER A 309 -0.89 8.66 4.79
N PRO A 310 0.34 8.12 4.87
CA PRO A 310 0.84 7.45 6.07
C PRO A 310 0.96 8.38 7.28
N MET A 311 0.84 9.69 7.09
CA MET A 311 0.90 10.66 8.19
C MET A 311 -0.43 10.76 8.97
N LEU A 312 -1.55 10.31 8.39
CA LEU A 312 -2.85 10.32 9.07
C LEU A 312 -2.87 9.27 10.19
N ASP A 313 -3.58 9.59 11.27
CA ASP A 313 -3.89 8.63 12.33
C ASP A 313 -5.01 7.70 11.84
N TRP A 314 -4.74 6.39 11.78
CA TRP A 314 -5.69 5.44 11.23
C TRP A 314 -6.91 5.22 12.15
N HIS A 315 -6.73 5.29 13.48
CA HIS A 315 -7.85 5.17 14.41
C HIS A 315 -8.83 6.33 14.22
N ARG A 316 -8.29 7.55 14.07
CA ARG A 316 -9.11 8.70 13.76
C ARG A 316 -9.80 8.58 12.40
N ALA A 317 -9.08 8.16 11.38
CA ALA A 317 -9.66 7.97 10.05
C ALA A 317 -10.81 6.95 10.05
N VAL A 318 -10.65 5.83 10.77
CA VAL A 318 -11.72 4.84 10.97
C VAL A 318 -12.90 5.44 11.73
N SER A 319 -12.65 6.25 12.78
CA SER A 319 -13.72 6.86 13.57
C SER A 319 -14.54 7.93 12.82
N GLU A 320 -13.99 8.50 11.75
CA GLU A 320 -14.66 9.49 10.89
C GLU A 320 -15.48 8.84 9.76
N LEU A 321 -15.41 7.50 9.59
CA LEU A 321 -16.08 6.74 8.53
C LEU A 321 -16.98 5.64 9.13
N ASN A 322 -17.98 5.23 8.33
CA ASN A 322 -18.82 4.09 8.64
C ASN A 322 -18.41 2.88 7.78
N CYS A 323 -18.70 1.66 8.23
CA CYS A 323 -18.53 0.44 7.43
C CYS A 323 -17.08 0.13 7.01
N VAL A 324 -16.07 0.63 7.73
CA VAL A 324 -14.68 0.21 7.55
C VAL A 324 -14.54 -1.24 8.02
N GLN A 325 -14.07 -2.11 7.13
CA GLN A 325 -13.86 -3.54 7.41
C GLN A 325 -12.38 -3.86 7.62
N GLU A 326 -11.52 -3.17 6.87
CA GLU A 326 -10.09 -3.45 6.89
C GLU A 326 -9.28 -2.14 6.86
N VAL A 327 -8.18 -2.16 7.61
CA VAL A 327 -7.12 -1.14 7.58
C VAL A 327 -5.84 -1.81 7.10
N HIS A 328 -5.23 -1.30 6.03
CA HIS A 328 -3.94 -1.79 5.55
C HIS A 328 -2.88 -0.72 5.74
N ILE A 329 -1.85 -1.05 6.49
CA ILE A 329 -0.70 -0.19 6.76
C ILE A 329 0.48 -0.73 5.96
N ILE A 330 0.85 -0.05 4.88
CA ILE A 330 1.81 -0.53 3.91
C ILE A 330 3.13 0.19 4.08
N SER A 331 4.17 -0.58 4.32
CA SER A 331 5.56 -0.13 4.41
C SER A 331 6.43 -0.83 3.37
N VAL A 332 7.38 -0.08 2.85
CA VAL A 332 8.41 -0.56 1.90
C VAL A 332 9.77 -0.13 2.41
N ASN A 333 10.73 -1.06 2.49
CA ASN A 333 12.04 -0.81 3.07
C ASN A 333 11.97 -0.22 4.49
N ASN A 334 11.05 -0.73 5.30
CA ASN A 334 10.80 -0.29 6.67
C ASN A 334 10.40 1.21 6.80
N GLU A 335 9.74 1.75 5.80
CA GLU A 335 9.15 3.10 5.79
C GLU A 335 7.68 3.01 5.41
N CYS A 336 6.77 3.53 6.27
CA CYS A 336 5.35 3.54 6.00
C CYS A 336 5.05 4.45 4.80
N LYS A 337 4.46 3.89 3.74
CA LYS A 337 4.22 4.57 2.47
C LYS A 337 2.77 5.04 2.31
N GLU A 338 1.81 4.22 2.73
CA GLU A 338 0.40 4.53 2.57
C GLU A 338 -0.48 3.76 3.57
N LEU A 339 -1.68 4.27 3.79
CA LEU A 339 -2.76 3.60 4.48
C LEU A 339 -3.87 3.32 3.47
N LEU A 340 -4.50 2.14 3.53
CA LEU A 340 -5.72 1.87 2.79
C LEU A 340 -6.83 1.54 3.79
N LEU A 341 -8.01 2.09 3.55
CA LEU A 341 -9.24 1.71 4.26
C LEU A 341 -10.15 1.01 3.26
N VAL A 342 -10.64 -0.17 3.63
CA VAL A 342 -11.62 -0.91 2.83
C VAL A 342 -12.97 -0.78 3.50
N LEU A 343 -13.95 -0.23 2.76
CA LEU A 343 -15.33 -0.09 3.19
C LEU A 343 -16.21 -1.09 2.43
N SER A 344 -17.19 -1.68 3.12
CA SER A 344 -18.21 -2.51 2.50
C SER A 344 -19.52 -2.44 3.26
N ALA A 345 -20.64 -2.35 2.54
CA ALA A 345 -21.99 -2.34 3.13
C ALA A 345 -22.50 -3.74 3.49
N ARG A 346 -21.79 -4.83 3.12
CA ARG A 346 -22.26 -6.22 3.29
C ARG A 346 -22.53 -6.60 4.74
N ASN A 347 -21.96 -5.89 5.70
CA ASN A 347 -22.10 -6.15 7.14
C ASN A 347 -23.00 -5.14 7.88
N MET A 348 -23.81 -4.36 7.18
CA MET A 348 -24.76 -3.41 7.83
C MET A 348 -25.87 -4.09 8.66
N GLY A 349 -25.93 -5.41 8.74
CA GLY A 349 -26.93 -6.14 9.53
C GLY A 349 -26.76 -6.05 11.06
N GLY A 350 -25.72 -5.36 11.58
CA GLY A 350 -25.36 -5.40 12.99
C GLY A 350 -25.07 -4.10 13.72
N LYS A 351 -24.97 -2.95 13.05
CA LYS A 351 -24.71 -1.67 13.78
C LYS A 351 -25.53 -0.51 13.20
N VAL A 352 -26.81 -0.46 13.54
CA VAL A 352 -27.55 0.80 13.64
C VAL A 352 -27.37 1.32 15.05
N GLY A 353 -26.87 2.52 15.16
CA GLY A 353 -26.40 3.22 16.33
C GLY A 353 -27.21 3.07 17.61
N SER A 354 -26.47 3.22 18.65
CA SER A 354 -26.77 3.49 20.05
C SER A 354 -26.48 2.35 21.03
N ASN A 355 -25.69 2.68 22.03
CA ASN A 355 -25.54 1.97 23.29
C ASN A 355 -26.90 1.56 23.85
N SER A 356 -27.37 0.35 23.53
CA SER A 356 -28.36 -0.35 24.36
C SER A 356 -28.43 -1.81 23.87
N PHE A 357 -28.01 -2.72 24.73
CA PHE A 357 -28.32 -4.14 24.62
C PHE A 357 -29.83 -4.33 24.56
N PRO A 358 -30.37 -5.21 23.68
CA PRO A 358 -31.81 -5.50 23.73
C PRO A 358 -32.12 -6.28 25.01
N VAL A 359 -32.62 -5.57 25.99
CA VAL A 359 -33.22 -6.16 27.19
C VAL A 359 -34.70 -6.36 26.87
N ARG A 360 -35.21 -7.57 27.05
CA ARG A 360 -36.66 -7.81 27.04
C ARG A 360 -37.29 -7.02 28.19
N ASN A 361 -38.55 -6.66 28.03
CA ASN A 361 -39.35 -5.95 29.05
C ASN A 361 -39.48 -6.68 30.40
N ASP A 362 -38.90 -7.86 30.55
CA ASP A 362 -38.89 -8.68 31.77
C ASP A 362 -37.50 -8.85 32.41
N GLY A 363 -36.45 -8.21 31.84
CA GLY A 363 -35.11 -8.21 32.44
C GLY A 363 -34.29 -9.49 32.23
N SER A 364 -34.69 -10.42 31.34
CA SER A 364 -33.98 -11.67 31.11
C SER A 364 -33.09 -11.64 29.85
N VAL A 365 -31.87 -12.23 29.93
CA VAL A 365 -30.93 -12.45 28.85
C VAL A 365 -31.27 -13.76 28.14
N LEU A 366 -31.32 -13.76 26.83
CA LEU A 366 -31.63 -14.95 26.00
C LEU A 366 -30.54 -16.01 26.10
N PRO A 367 -30.87 -17.30 26.25
CA PRO A 367 -29.91 -18.38 26.15
C PRO A 367 -29.55 -18.69 24.69
N SER A 368 -28.29 -19.11 24.48
CA SER A 368 -27.73 -19.59 23.23
C SER A 368 -28.50 -20.78 22.67
N ALA A 369 -28.88 -20.72 21.41
CA ALA A 369 -29.42 -21.88 20.69
C ALA A 369 -28.27 -22.79 20.22
N GLU A 370 -28.12 -23.93 20.87
CA GLU A 370 -27.47 -25.10 20.29
C GLU A 370 -28.48 -25.76 19.35
N ASP A 371 -28.26 -25.77 18.06
CA ASP A 371 -28.37 -26.99 17.21
C ASP A 371 -28.07 -26.72 15.71
N SER A 372 -27.34 -27.70 15.16
CA SER A 372 -27.26 -28.16 13.76
C SER A 372 -26.63 -27.29 12.67
N GLY A 373 -25.41 -27.67 12.27
CA GLY A 373 -25.04 -27.89 10.87
C GLY A 373 -24.72 -26.66 10.02
N HIS A 374 -23.42 -26.49 9.70
CA HIS A 374 -22.89 -25.55 8.70
C HIS A 374 -23.04 -24.05 9.02
N ILE A 375 -22.26 -23.58 9.97
CA ILE A 375 -22.01 -22.13 10.16
C ILE A 375 -20.49 -21.97 10.44
N GLU A 376 -19.68 -21.91 9.38
CA GLU A 376 -18.29 -21.44 9.51
C GLU A 376 -18.08 -20.00 9.02
N ASP A 377 -19.11 -19.37 8.39
CA ASP A 377 -18.99 -18.01 7.84
C ASP A 377 -19.68 -16.90 8.66
N ALA A 378 -20.32 -17.21 9.77
CA ALA A 378 -21.14 -16.23 10.51
C ALA A 378 -20.43 -15.55 11.71
N ALA A 379 -19.27 -16.02 12.15
CA ALA A 379 -18.56 -15.49 13.32
C ALA A 379 -17.66 -14.27 13.03
N ASP A 380 -17.43 -13.94 11.76
CA ASP A 380 -16.46 -12.91 11.32
C ASP A 380 -17.13 -11.59 10.88
N ALA A 381 -18.44 -11.48 11.02
CA ALA A 381 -19.23 -10.36 10.54
C ALA A 381 -19.23 -9.18 11.53
N GLY A 382 -18.14 -8.40 11.58
CA GLY A 382 -18.16 -7.11 12.27
C GLY A 382 -16.90 -6.65 12.97
N ASN A 383 -15.83 -7.43 12.96
CA ASN A 383 -14.57 -7.04 13.60
C ASN A 383 -13.62 -6.37 12.59
N LEU A 384 -13.10 -5.19 12.94
CA LEU A 384 -12.15 -4.45 12.09
C LEU A 384 -10.81 -5.19 12.03
N ARG A 385 -10.37 -5.56 10.82
CA ARG A 385 -9.09 -6.23 10.61
C ARG A 385 -7.98 -5.23 10.26
N ILE A 386 -6.82 -5.39 10.87
CA ILE A 386 -5.64 -4.55 10.67
C ILE A 386 -4.53 -5.38 10.03
N TYR A 387 -4.16 -5.00 8.81
CA TYR A 387 -3.10 -5.62 8.01
C TYR A 387 -1.85 -4.75 8.06
N CYS A 388 -0.77 -5.28 8.62
CA CYS A 388 0.54 -4.63 8.71
C CYS A 388 1.49 -5.27 7.71
N ILE A 389 1.82 -4.56 6.65
CA ILE A 389 2.65 -5.06 5.54
C ILE A 389 3.98 -4.31 5.54
N ASN A 390 5.08 -5.03 5.46
CA ASN A 390 6.41 -4.45 5.25
C ASN A 390 7.22 -5.35 4.31
N ASP A 391 7.38 -4.93 3.07
CA ASP A 391 7.98 -5.73 2.01
C ASP A 391 7.29 -7.11 1.89
N ILE A 392 8.02 -8.19 2.23
CA ILE A 392 7.49 -9.56 2.24
C ILE A 392 6.85 -9.97 3.59
N GLN A 393 7.02 -9.15 4.63
CA GLN A 393 6.46 -9.45 5.94
C GLN A 393 5.00 -9.02 6.01
N SER A 394 4.13 -9.90 6.45
CA SER A 394 2.74 -9.58 6.76
C SER A 394 2.40 -9.98 8.19
N PHE A 395 1.57 -9.17 8.82
CA PHE A 395 1.02 -9.44 10.14
C PHE A 395 -0.42 -8.93 10.16
N VAL A 396 -1.34 -9.76 10.63
CA VAL A 396 -2.77 -9.43 10.68
C VAL A 396 -3.26 -9.60 12.10
N CYS A 397 -4.03 -8.65 12.59
CA CYS A 397 -4.78 -8.75 13.84
C CYS A 397 -6.14 -8.05 13.67
N ASP A 398 -7.00 -8.19 14.62
CA ASP A 398 -8.26 -7.48 14.65
C ASP A 398 -8.36 -6.52 15.86
N GLU A 399 -9.37 -5.66 15.85
CA GLU A 399 -9.58 -4.64 16.88
C GLU A 399 -9.82 -5.28 18.27
N MET A 400 -10.58 -6.37 18.34
CA MET A 400 -10.87 -7.05 19.59
C MET A 400 -9.59 -7.65 20.20
N GLU A 401 -8.77 -8.30 19.38
CA GLU A 401 -7.48 -8.83 19.81
C GLU A 401 -6.54 -7.71 20.30
N MET A 402 -6.58 -6.54 19.64
CA MET A 402 -5.80 -5.37 20.10
C MET A 402 -6.28 -4.82 21.44
N GLU A 403 -7.58 -4.81 21.68
CA GLU A 403 -8.18 -4.34 22.95
C GLU A 403 -7.95 -5.31 24.10
N GLU A 404 -8.05 -6.62 23.85
CA GLU A 404 -7.90 -7.66 24.86
C GLU A 404 -6.45 -7.94 25.23
N SER A 405 -5.52 -7.70 24.30
CA SER A 405 -4.11 -8.01 24.48
C SER A 405 -3.39 -7.00 25.38
N SER A 406 -2.38 -7.48 26.10
CA SER A 406 -1.59 -6.67 27.01
C SER A 406 -0.09 -6.78 26.77
N VAL A 407 0.60 -5.65 26.95
CA VAL A 407 2.07 -5.62 26.84
C VAL A 407 2.72 -6.18 28.11
N ARG A 408 3.55 -7.20 27.93
CA ARG A 408 4.39 -7.73 29.03
C ARG A 408 5.71 -6.96 29.08
N ILE A 409 6.07 -6.42 30.24
CA ILE A 409 7.31 -5.67 30.43
C ILE A 409 8.46 -6.62 30.81
N ALA A 410 9.66 -6.31 30.33
CA ALA A 410 10.86 -7.15 30.51
C ALA A 410 11.37 -7.18 31.95
N GLN A 411 11.23 -6.10 32.72
CA GLN A 411 11.64 -6.09 34.13
C GLN A 411 10.72 -6.98 34.98
N PRO A 412 11.25 -7.74 35.94
CA PRO A 412 12.65 -7.74 36.43
C PRO A 412 13.62 -8.70 35.70
N VAL A 413 13.15 -9.44 34.67
CA VAL A 413 13.92 -10.53 34.03
C VAL A 413 14.79 -10.09 32.84
N LEU A 414 15.07 -8.81 32.70
CA LEU A 414 15.79 -8.27 31.54
C LEU A 414 17.17 -8.92 31.31
N GLU A 415 17.93 -9.22 32.39
CA GLU A 415 19.27 -9.81 32.29
C GLU A 415 19.27 -11.26 31.76
N GLU A 416 18.09 -11.90 31.75
CA GLU A 416 17.94 -13.26 31.19
C GLU A 416 17.68 -13.25 29.68
N MET A 417 17.40 -12.08 29.11
CA MET A 417 17.03 -11.94 27.71
C MET A 417 18.26 -12.00 26.79
N GLN A 418 18.17 -12.79 25.72
CA GLN A 418 19.27 -13.01 24.78
C GLN A 418 19.02 -12.35 23.42
N TYR A 419 17.77 -12.05 23.10
CA TYR A 419 17.40 -11.47 21.81
C TYR A 419 16.59 -10.19 21.97
N LEU A 420 16.83 -9.23 21.07
CA LEU A 420 16.13 -7.97 20.97
C LEU A 420 15.44 -7.90 19.60
N TYR A 421 14.22 -7.41 19.59
CA TYR A 421 13.39 -7.27 18.39
C TYR A 421 12.91 -5.83 18.26
N GLU A 422 12.98 -5.35 17.04
CA GLU A 422 12.42 -4.06 16.65
C GLU A 422 11.33 -4.29 15.62
N PRO A 423 10.04 -4.04 15.96
CA PRO A 423 8.94 -4.17 15.02
C PRO A 423 9.16 -3.33 13.76
N ASN A 424 8.67 -3.79 12.62
CA ASN A 424 8.75 -3.04 11.38
C ASN A 424 7.84 -1.79 11.41
N ALA A 425 7.99 -0.91 10.41
CA ALA A 425 7.31 0.38 10.40
C ALA A 425 5.77 0.28 10.35
N SER A 426 5.20 -0.74 9.71
CA SER A 426 3.76 -0.94 9.68
C SER A 426 3.20 -1.30 11.06
N LEU A 427 3.86 -2.16 11.80
CA LEU A 427 3.51 -2.51 13.18
C LEU A 427 3.66 -1.33 14.13
N MET A 428 4.73 -0.55 13.95
CA MET A 428 4.93 0.69 14.71
C MET A 428 3.78 1.67 14.49
N LYS A 429 3.27 1.76 13.28
CA LYS A 429 2.13 2.60 12.91
C LYS A 429 0.80 2.03 13.41
N ALA A 430 0.64 0.70 13.40
CA ALA A 430 -0.56 0.01 13.87
C ALA A 430 -0.75 0.15 15.38
N GLY A 431 0.35 0.10 16.14
CA GLY A 431 0.29 0.15 17.60
C GLY A 431 -0.10 -1.19 18.27
N CYS A 432 -0.11 -2.31 17.55
CA CYS A 432 -0.53 -3.64 18.02
C CYS A 432 0.49 -4.33 18.95
N PHE A 433 1.06 -3.57 19.88
CA PHE A 433 2.17 -4.04 20.73
C PHE A 433 1.76 -5.13 21.74
N GLY A 434 0.51 -5.09 22.22
CA GLY A 434 -0.04 -6.13 23.08
C GLY A 434 -0.11 -7.47 22.35
N VAL A 435 -0.67 -7.46 21.14
CA VAL A 435 -0.76 -8.64 20.27
C VAL A 435 0.61 -9.24 19.99
N LEU A 436 1.61 -8.39 19.67
CA LEU A 436 3.01 -8.85 19.50
C LEU A 436 3.55 -9.50 20.75
N SER A 437 3.30 -8.90 21.94
CA SER A 437 3.75 -9.44 23.21
C SER A 437 3.16 -10.82 23.50
N GLU A 438 1.90 -11.02 23.20
CA GLU A 438 1.21 -12.29 23.47
C GLU A 438 1.52 -13.37 22.45
N ARG A 439 1.35 -13.08 21.14
CA ARG A 439 1.58 -14.07 20.07
C ARG A 439 3.01 -14.61 20.04
N TYR A 440 3.99 -13.74 20.32
CA TYR A 440 5.41 -14.13 20.27
C TYR A 440 6.01 -14.41 21.64
N GLY A 441 5.25 -14.27 22.73
CA GLY A 441 5.79 -14.40 24.08
C GLY A 441 6.87 -13.38 24.41
N ALA A 442 6.97 -12.30 23.63
CA ALA A 442 8.00 -11.28 23.76
C ALA A 442 7.64 -10.24 24.82
N ARG A 443 8.65 -9.66 25.46
CA ARG A 443 8.48 -8.64 26.50
C ARG A 443 9.01 -7.30 26.01
N MET A 444 8.26 -6.23 26.20
CA MET A 444 8.70 -4.88 25.83
C MET A 444 9.62 -4.32 26.93
N LEU A 445 10.68 -3.61 26.56
CA LEU A 445 11.62 -2.99 27.51
C LEU A 445 10.95 -1.94 28.40
N SER A 446 10.12 -1.10 27.81
CA SER A 446 9.22 -0.15 28.50
C SER A 446 8.08 0.27 27.55
N LYS A 447 6.99 0.81 28.09
CA LYS A 447 5.81 1.17 27.28
C LYS A 447 6.11 2.08 26.08
N ASN A 448 7.12 2.95 26.18
CA ASN A 448 7.48 3.91 25.14
C ASN A 448 8.73 3.51 24.35
N SER A 449 9.32 2.34 24.64
CA SER A 449 10.52 1.88 23.93
C SER A 449 10.21 1.27 22.57
N HIS A 450 9.07 0.59 22.48
CA HIS A 450 8.66 -0.20 21.29
C HIS A 450 9.73 -1.21 20.85
N LEU A 451 10.62 -1.61 21.79
CA LEU A 451 11.63 -2.65 21.62
C LEU A 451 11.22 -3.85 22.45
N PHE A 452 11.27 -5.02 21.85
CA PHE A 452 10.92 -6.28 22.49
C PHE A 452 12.15 -7.12 22.75
N VAL A 453 12.07 -7.97 23.75
CA VAL A 453 13.13 -8.93 24.10
C VAL A 453 12.55 -10.30 24.39
N ASN A 454 13.33 -11.34 24.13
CA ASN A 454 12.99 -12.70 24.51
C ASN A 454 14.28 -13.46 24.90
N ARG A 455 14.12 -14.55 25.67
CA ARG A 455 15.22 -15.48 25.99
C ARG A 455 15.61 -16.29 24.76
N ASP A 456 14.62 -16.77 24.01
CA ASP A 456 14.81 -17.62 22.84
C ASP A 456 14.64 -16.83 21.54
N LEU A 457 15.27 -17.30 20.45
CA LEU A 457 15.11 -16.69 19.13
C LEU A 457 13.69 -16.93 18.58
N ILE A 458 13.01 -15.86 18.26
CA ILE A 458 11.73 -15.87 17.53
C ILE A 458 12.04 -15.83 16.04
N ALA A 459 11.94 -16.97 15.36
CA ALA A 459 12.38 -17.12 13.96
C ALA A 459 11.60 -16.24 12.95
N ALA A 460 10.31 -15.97 13.22
CA ALA A 460 9.44 -15.23 12.30
C ALA A 460 8.88 -13.93 12.92
N PHE A 461 9.67 -13.25 13.74
CA PHE A 461 9.24 -11.95 14.27
C PHE A 461 9.09 -10.93 13.14
N PRO A 462 7.96 -10.23 13.04
CA PRO A 462 7.72 -9.28 11.95
C PRO A 462 8.46 -7.94 12.17
N GLY A 463 9.74 -7.94 11.89
CA GLY A 463 10.64 -6.84 12.13
C GLY A 463 12.10 -7.24 11.98
N ARG A 464 12.96 -6.60 12.78
CA ARG A 464 14.41 -6.90 12.83
C ARG A 464 14.75 -7.62 14.12
N SER A 465 15.55 -8.68 14.03
CA SER A 465 15.99 -9.50 15.15
C SER A 465 17.48 -9.31 15.40
N PHE A 466 17.86 -9.23 16.68
CA PHE A 466 19.23 -9.00 17.11
C PHE A 466 19.56 -9.91 18.30
N ARG A 467 20.79 -10.42 18.34
CA ARG A 467 21.34 -11.09 19.50
C ARG A 467 21.95 -10.08 20.46
N ILE A 468 21.61 -10.13 21.73
CA ILE A 468 22.14 -9.22 22.75
C ILE A 468 23.52 -9.72 23.16
N ILE A 469 24.54 -8.87 23.01
CA ILE A 469 25.92 -9.13 23.39
C ILE A 469 26.18 -8.60 24.81
N ALA A 470 25.65 -7.44 25.12
CA ALA A 470 25.78 -6.84 26.45
C ALA A 470 24.66 -5.83 26.70
N ILE A 471 24.29 -5.68 27.95
CA ILE A 471 23.44 -4.62 28.46
C ILE A 471 24.32 -3.72 29.32
N SER A 472 24.36 -2.43 29.00
CA SER A 472 25.19 -1.46 29.69
C SER A 472 24.32 -0.36 30.27
N SER A 473 24.53 0.00 31.52
CA SER A 473 24.02 1.25 32.04
C SER A 473 24.71 2.44 31.35
N PHE A 474 24.09 3.63 31.40
CA PHE A 474 24.66 4.81 30.75
C PHE A 474 25.73 5.52 31.62
N ASN A 475 26.54 4.74 32.34
CA ASN A 475 27.66 5.27 33.12
C ASN A 475 29.00 5.07 32.41
N LYS A 476 29.96 5.97 32.68
CA LYS A 476 31.23 6.02 31.96
C LYS A 476 32.08 4.75 32.11
N LYS A 477 32.00 4.06 33.26
CA LYS A 477 32.82 2.87 33.56
C LYS A 477 32.31 1.68 32.73
N GLU A 478 31.02 1.43 32.73
CA GLU A 478 30.41 0.34 31.95
C GLU A 478 30.49 0.57 30.46
N LEU A 479 30.22 1.82 29.99
CA LEU A 479 30.39 2.18 28.60
C LEU A 479 31.81 1.89 28.10
N LYS A 480 32.83 2.26 28.88
CA LYS A 480 34.23 1.95 28.55
C LYS A 480 34.49 0.45 28.47
N ARG A 481 33.87 -0.34 29.37
CA ARG A 481 34.04 -1.80 29.42
C ARG A 481 33.39 -2.46 28.19
N HIS A 482 32.13 -2.13 27.90
CA HIS A 482 31.35 -2.84 26.90
C HIS A 482 31.57 -2.31 25.46
N LEU A 483 32.05 -1.06 25.29
CA LEU A 483 32.37 -0.51 23.98
C LEU A 483 33.87 -0.57 23.64
N SER A 484 34.69 -1.26 24.48
CA SER A 484 36.09 -1.41 24.19
C SER A 484 36.32 -2.16 22.88
N GLY A 485 37.08 -1.55 21.96
CA GLY A 485 37.33 -2.10 20.61
C GLY A 485 36.28 -1.79 19.56
N ILE A 486 35.10 -1.28 19.93
CA ILE A 486 34.07 -0.89 18.98
C ILE A 486 34.32 0.56 18.52
N THR A 487 34.60 0.74 17.23
CA THR A 487 34.86 2.07 16.62
C THR A 487 33.73 2.53 15.72
N LYS A 488 32.86 1.61 15.27
CA LYS A 488 31.70 1.86 14.42
C LYS A 488 30.50 1.10 14.98
N ALA A 489 29.32 1.72 14.95
CA ALA A 489 28.08 1.05 15.29
C ALA A 489 26.87 1.76 14.64
N ASN A 490 25.85 0.98 14.34
CA ASN A 490 24.51 1.46 13.96
C ASN A 490 23.76 1.83 15.24
N VAL A 491 23.56 3.11 15.50
CA VAL A 491 22.97 3.60 16.75
C VAL A 491 21.50 3.99 16.52
N ALA A 492 20.62 3.46 17.36
CA ALA A 492 19.20 3.83 17.41
C ALA A 492 18.82 4.28 18.82
N THR A 493 17.95 5.25 18.92
CA THR A 493 17.39 5.73 20.20
C THR A 493 15.87 5.53 20.20
N ARG A 494 15.33 5.01 21.30
CA ARG A 494 13.91 4.81 21.56
C ARG A 494 13.61 5.28 22.98
N ASN A 495 12.77 6.31 23.12
CA ASN A 495 12.48 6.92 24.43
C ASN A 495 13.77 7.22 25.23
N PHE A 496 14.70 7.94 24.62
CA PHE A 496 16.00 8.24 25.20
C PHE A 496 16.27 9.76 25.16
N PRO A 497 16.92 10.35 26.18
CA PRO A 497 17.05 11.81 26.28
C PRO A 497 18.02 12.45 25.28
N LEU A 498 18.83 11.63 24.56
CA LEU A 498 19.76 12.13 23.54
C LEU A 498 19.32 11.69 22.15
N SER A 499 19.53 12.55 21.17
CA SER A 499 19.40 12.20 19.76
C SER A 499 20.49 11.19 19.34
N VAL A 500 20.28 10.47 18.24
CA VAL A 500 21.27 9.55 17.67
C VAL A 500 22.61 10.23 17.43
N ALA A 501 22.61 11.46 16.92
CA ALA A 501 23.85 12.22 16.64
C ALA A 501 24.63 12.58 17.91
N GLU A 502 23.93 13.03 18.96
CA GLU A 502 24.53 13.38 20.24
C GLU A 502 25.07 12.12 20.96
N LEU A 503 24.27 11.03 20.94
CA LEU A 503 24.68 9.76 21.53
C LEU A 503 25.93 9.21 20.82
N ARG A 504 25.94 9.17 19.50
CA ARG A 504 27.09 8.72 18.69
C ARG A 504 28.35 9.54 19.00
N LYS A 505 28.23 10.88 19.10
CA LYS A 505 29.31 11.76 19.48
C LYS A 505 29.84 11.45 20.91
N ARG A 506 28.91 11.24 21.87
CA ARG A 506 29.27 10.94 23.27
C ARG A 506 29.97 9.59 23.40
N LEU A 507 29.54 8.58 22.64
CA LEU A 507 30.14 7.25 22.59
C LEU A 507 31.43 7.20 21.74
N LYS A 508 31.74 8.25 20.97
CA LYS A 508 32.87 8.36 20.04
C LYS A 508 32.86 7.28 18.94
N LEU A 509 31.68 6.95 18.45
CA LEU A 509 31.47 5.95 17.41
C LEU A 509 31.25 6.58 16.04
N LYS A 510 31.76 5.94 15.00
CA LYS A 510 31.39 6.23 13.60
C LYS A 510 30.15 5.41 13.22
N ASP A 511 29.47 5.84 12.18
CA ASP A 511 28.29 5.13 11.64
C ASP A 511 28.69 3.85 10.92
N GLY A 512 27.82 2.81 10.99
CA GLY A 512 27.98 1.55 10.28
C GLY A 512 28.71 0.48 11.11
N GLY A 513 29.16 -0.57 10.43
CA GLY A 513 29.70 -1.79 11.06
C GLY A 513 28.60 -2.79 11.39
N GLU A 514 28.98 -3.88 12.08
CA GLU A 514 28.09 -5.00 12.39
C GLU A 514 27.42 -4.90 13.76
N THR A 515 27.93 -4.01 14.61
CA THR A 515 27.35 -3.75 15.93
C THR A 515 26.16 -2.79 15.83
N TYR A 516 25.07 -3.13 16.53
CA TYR A 516 23.90 -2.28 16.70
C TYR A 516 23.78 -1.89 18.18
N ILE A 517 23.48 -0.62 18.43
CA ILE A 517 23.30 -0.10 19.79
C ILE A 517 21.94 0.55 19.88
N PHE A 518 21.06 -0.03 20.70
CA PHE A 518 19.76 0.51 21.01
C PHE A 518 19.81 1.17 22.39
N ALA A 519 19.60 2.48 22.44
CA ALA A 519 19.51 3.23 23.67
C ALA A 519 18.06 3.50 24.03
N THR A 520 17.67 3.15 25.26
CA THR A 520 16.29 3.33 25.74
C THR A 520 16.26 3.65 27.23
N THR A 521 15.07 4.11 27.68
CA THR A 521 14.74 4.29 29.09
C THR A 521 13.81 3.16 29.53
N LEU A 522 14.16 2.47 30.58
CA LEU A 522 13.35 1.40 31.17
C LEU A 522 12.18 1.94 32.01
N SER A 523 11.34 1.05 32.53
CA SER A 523 10.17 1.44 33.33
C SER A 523 10.50 2.06 34.69
N ASP A 524 11.71 1.83 35.21
CA ASP A 524 12.25 2.45 36.42
C ASP A 524 13.04 3.73 36.14
N GLU A 525 12.85 4.32 34.95
CA GLU A 525 13.54 5.53 34.46
C GLU A 525 15.06 5.38 34.26
N SER A 526 15.62 4.17 34.45
CA SER A 526 17.03 3.93 34.18
C SER A 526 17.31 3.93 32.67
N HIS A 527 18.48 4.48 32.29
CA HIS A 527 18.94 4.53 30.91
C HIS A 527 19.87 3.35 30.60
N VAL A 528 19.54 2.59 29.58
CA VAL A 528 20.32 1.42 29.16
C VAL A 528 20.69 1.47 27.68
N LEU A 529 21.83 0.86 27.37
CA LEU A 529 22.26 0.59 26.00
C LEU A 529 22.29 -0.94 25.81
N MET A 530 21.52 -1.38 24.83
CA MET A 530 21.55 -2.76 24.36
C MET A 530 22.58 -2.85 23.24
N ILE A 531 23.70 -3.51 23.48
CA ILE A 531 24.75 -3.75 22.48
C ILE A 531 24.43 -5.07 21.82
N THR A 532 24.21 -5.06 20.52
CA THR A 532 23.66 -6.21 19.79
C THR A 532 24.36 -6.41 18.46
N GLU A 533 24.17 -7.59 17.86
CA GLU A 533 24.49 -7.91 16.47
C GLU A 533 23.26 -8.53 15.80
N LYS A 534 23.19 -8.58 14.47
CA LYS A 534 22.09 -9.25 13.77
C LYS A 534 22.00 -10.71 14.19
N ALA A 535 20.77 -11.20 14.48
CA ALA A 535 20.50 -12.60 14.80
C ALA A 535 20.40 -13.44 13.54
#